data_b67f1ce9e752f9336be11d58080fe7a2
#
_entry.id   b67f1ce9e752f9336be11d58080fe7a2
#
_cell.length_a   1.000
_cell.length_b   1.000
_cell.length_c   1.000
_cell.angle_alpha   90.00
_cell.angle_beta   90.00
_cell.angle_gamma   90.00
#
_symmetry.space_group_name_H-M   'P 1'
#
loop_
_entity.id
_entity.type
_entity.pdbx_description
1 polymer ?
#
loop_
_entity_poly.entity_id
_entity_poly.type
_entity_poly.pdbx_seq_one_letter_code
_entity_poly.pdbx_strand_id
1 'polypeptide(L)'
;ELEVLVAPYLNKPVTVEQLEDLRHSITRYYIDKGYVTSGATFPTDAIQNQTLRIKLIEGQVGDVQIRGEERLRKGYVENRLIPDKKKPLNMNDLQDRFRMLLTDPLFERLNGRLLPGTERGLSILDLEITRSRSYQFSAISDNYRAPSVGGIAIGANTWVRNLTGRGDLLDFTFLTSAPTGGNAYQYSGNW
;
A
#
# COMPACT_ATOMS: atom_id res chain seq x y z
N GLU A 1 -9.67 11.27 -25.57
CA GLU A 1 -9.60 9.84 -25.91
C GLU A 1 -10.99 9.17 -25.91
N LEU A 2 -11.91 9.50 -24.96
CA LEU A 2 -13.29 9.00 -24.97
C LEU A 2 -14.07 9.50 -26.20
N GLU A 3 -13.77 10.68 -26.70
CA GLU A 3 -14.39 11.25 -27.91
C GLU A 3 -14.19 10.35 -29.14
N VAL A 4 -13.06 9.67 -29.25
CA VAL A 4 -12.76 8.72 -30.33
C VAL A 4 -13.69 7.51 -30.29
N LEU A 5 -14.04 7.05 -29.09
CA LEU A 5 -14.98 5.93 -28.92
C LEU A 5 -16.41 6.31 -29.23
N VAL A 6 -16.79 7.56 -29.00
CA VAL A 6 -18.16 8.08 -29.23
C VAL A 6 -18.36 8.54 -30.67
N ALA A 7 -17.29 8.99 -31.35
CA ALA A 7 -17.38 9.57 -32.71
C ALA A 7 -18.18 8.72 -33.74
N PRO A 8 -18.06 7.38 -33.78
CA PRO A 8 -18.83 6.55 -34.74
C PRO A 8 -20.34 6.60 -34.54
N TYR A 9 -20.82 7.00 -33.36
CA TYR A 9 -22.22 6.98 -32.95
C TYR A 9 -22.91 8.36 -33.02
N LEU A 10 -22.14 9.43 -33.28
CA LEU A 10 -22.67 10.79 -33.33
C LEU A 10 -23.49 11.04 -34.58
N ASN A 11 -24.63 11.73 -34.39
CA ASN A 11 -25.52 12.19 -35.47
C ASN A 11 -26.03 11.07 -36.42
N LYS A 12 -26.20 9.86 -35.88
CA LYS A 12 -26.69 8.68 -36.61
C LYS A 12 -27.79 7.99 -35.82
N PRO A 13 -28.72 7.30 -36.45
CA PRO A 13 -29.62 6.39 -35.77
C PRO A 13 -28.79 5.23 -35.16
N VAL A 14 -28.99 4.97 -33.88
CA VAL A 14 -28.22 3.97 -33.12
C VAL A 14 -29.21 2.94 -32.55
N THR A 15 -28.89 1.66 -32.67
CA THR A 15 -29.67 0.58 -32.08
C THR A 15 -29.29 0.39 -30.58
N VAL A 16 -30.17 -0.27 -29.83
CA VAL A 16 -29.91 -0.57 -28.42
C VAL A 16 -28.64 -1.43 -28.27
N GLU A 17 -28.39 -2.37 -29.16
CA GLU A 17 -27.20 -3.20 -29.17
C GLU A 17 -25.92 -2.35 -29.32
N GLN A 18 -25.94 -1.41 -30.27
CA GLN A 18 -24.82 -0.49 -30.48
C GLN A 18 -24.58 0.43 -29.29
N LEU A 19 -25.62 0.82 -28.55
CA LEU A 19 -25.46 1.58 -27.31
C LEU A 19 -24.81 0.73 -26.20
N GLU A 20 -25.19 -0.54 -26.06
CA GLU A 20 -24.55 -1.46 -25.13
C GLU A 20 -23.08 -1.72 -25.50
N ASP A 21 -22.76 -1.86 -26.79
CA ASP A 21 -21.39 -1.98 -27.27
C ASP A 21 -20.56 -0.74 -26.93
N LEU A 22 -21.11 0.46 -27.08
CA LEU A 22 -20.47 1.70 -26.68
C LEU A 22 -20.21 1.73 -25.16
N ARG A 23 -21.23 1.37 -24.36
CA ARG A 23 -21.08 1.29 -22.89
C ARG A 23 -19.97 0.33 -22.49
N HIS A 24 -19.93 -0.85 -23.12
CA HIS A 24 -18.88 -1.84 -22.88
C HIS A 24 -17.51 -1.33 -23.31
N SER A 25 -17.41 -0.67 -24.45
CA SER A 25 -16.15 -0.10 -24.95
C SER A 25 -15.59 0.97 -24.02
N ILE A 26 -16.46 1.86 -23.51
CA ILE A 26 -16.06 2.86 -22.52
C ILE A 26 -15.60 2.20 -21.22
N THR A 27 -16.36 1.21 -20.72
CA THR A 27 -15.99 0.48 -19.49
C THR A 27 -14.65 -0.23 -19.66
N ARG A 28 -14.45 -0.90 -20.80
CA ARG A 28 -13.19 -1.58 -21.12
C ARG A 28 -12.01 -0.61 -21.18
N TYR A 29 -12.22 0.55 -21.78
CA TYR A 29 -11.20 1.60 -21.79
C TYR A 29 -10.73 1.98 -20.37
N TYR A 30 -11.66 2.14 -19.41
CA TYR A 30 -11.31 2.40 -18.01
C TYR A 30 -10.54 1.23 -17.38
N ILE A 31 -10.97 0.00 -17.62
CA ILE A 31 -10.30 -1.21 -17.12
C ILE A 31 -8.87 -1.32 -17.67
N ASP A 32 -8.68 -1.10 -18.96
CA ASP A 32 -7.37 -1.16 -19.62
C ASP A 32 -6.40 -0.08 -19.11
N LYS A 33 -6.92 1.05 -18.60
CA LYS A 33 -6.15 2.11 -17.93
C LYS A 33 -5.93 1.83 -16.43
N GLY A 34 -6.38 0.68 -15.91
CA GLY A 34 -6.21 0.28 -14.52
C GLY A 34 -7.36 0.68 -13.58
N TYR A 35 -8.42 1.32 -14.08
CA TYR A 35 -9.59 1.72 -13.27
C TYR A 35 -10.64 0.61 -13.24
N VAL A 36 -10.29 -0.54 -12.66
CA VAL A 36 -11.11 -1.77 -12.71
C VAL A 36 -12.46 -1.68 -11.99
N THR A 37 -12.63 -0.70 -11.10
CA THR A 37 -13.88 -0.44 -10.37
C THR A 37 -14.71 0.66 -10.99
N SER A 38 -14.25 1.21 -12.12
CA SER A 38 -14.91 2.29 -12.85
C SER A 38 -15.60 1.76 -14.11
N GLY A 39 -16.64 2.44 -14.55
CA GLY A 39 -17.36 2.05 -15.76
C GLY A 39 -18.46 3.01 -16.15
N ALA A 40 -19.05 2.73 -17.31
CA ALA A 40 -20.16 3.48 -17.85
C ALA A 40 -21.50 2.81 -17.54
N THR A 41 -22.53 3.60 -17.26
CA THR A 41 -23.90 3.13 -17.09
C THR A 41 -24.89 4.11 -17.74
N PHE A 42 -26.04 3.60 -18.12
CA PHE A 42 -27.16 4.44 -18.58
C PHE A 42 -28.06 4.77 -17.38
N PRO A 43 -28.33 6.04 -17.11
CA PRO A 43 -29.38 6.44 -16.18
C PRO A 43 -30.78 6.09 -16.73
N THR A 44 -31.80 6.11 -15.87
CA THR A 44 -33.17 5.78 -16.25
C THR A 44 -33.71 6.72 -17.33
N ASP A 45 -33.20 7.95 -17.38
CA ASP A 45 -33.52 9.01 -18.33
C ASP A 45 -32.40 9.21 -19.36
N ALA A 46 -31.73 8.13 -19.76
CA ALA A 46 -30.56 8.18 -20.64
C ALA A 46 -30.78 8.88 -21.97
N ILE A 47 -31.98 8.77 -22.54
CA ILE A 47 -32.32 9.37 -23.85
C ILE A 47 -33.36 10.48 -23.66
N GLN A 48 -32.94 11.73 -23.91
CA GLN A 48 -33.82 12.90 -23.90
C GLN A 48 -33.50 13.79 -25.13
N ASN A 49 -34.52 14.20 -25.83
CA ASN A 49 -34.40 15.13 -26.97
C ASN A 49 -33.29 14.74 -27.97
N GLN A 50 -33.24 13.48 -28.37
CA GLN A 50 -32.21 12.90 -29.26
C GLN A 50 -30.78 13.00 -28.72
N THR A 51 -30.65 13.23 -27.42
CA THR A 51 -29.34 13.25 -26.71
C THR A 51 -29.25 12.06 -25.80
N LEU A 52 -28.18 11.25 -25.94
CA LEU A 52 -27.86 10.15 -25.05
C LEU A 52 -26.94 10.65 -23.91
N ARG A 53 -27.35 10.39 -22.67
CA ARG A 53 -26.56 10.63 -21.50
C ARG A 53 -25.91 9.33 -21.00
N ILE A 54 -24.60 9.32 -20.91
CA ILE A 54 -23.84 8.22 -20.31
C ILE A 54 -23.30 8.71 -18.98
N LYS A 55 -23.61 8.00 -17.90
CA LYS A 55 -23.04 8.28 -16.57
C LYS A 55 -21.79 7.46 -16.37
N LEU A 56 -20.67 8.12 -16.11
CA LEU A 56 -19.43 7.47 -15.69
C LEU A 56 -19.45 7.32 -14.16
N ILE A 57 -19.18 6.12 -13.67
CA ILE A 57 -18.99 5.83 -12.27
C ILE A 57 -17.49 5.60 -12.09
N GLU A 58 -16.85 6.51 -11.39
CA GLU A 58 -15.44 6.41 -11.05
C GLU A 58 -15.31 5.76 -9.67
N GLY A 59 -14.84 4.50 -9.67
CA GLY A 59 -14.73 3.70 -8.46
C GLY A 59 -13.67 4.22 -7.51
N GLN A 60 -14.01 4.29 -6.22
CA GLN A 60 -13.14 4.80 -5.15
C GLN A 60 -13.05 3.78 -4.02
N VAL A 61 -12.04 3.92 -3.15
CA VAL A 61 -11.96 3.16 -1.90
C VAL A 61 -12.70 3.93 -0.80
N GLY A 62 -13.86 3.40 -0.40
CA GLY A 62 -14.67 4.00 0.67
C GLY A 62 -14.14 3.68 2.06
N ASP A 63 -13.66 2.44 2.28
CA ASP A 63 -13.11 2.01 3.57
C ASP A 63 -11.91 1.07 3.39
N VAL A 64 -11.03 1.07 4.41
CA VAL A 64 -9.90 0.17 4.52
C VAL A 64 -10.04 -0.61 5.83
N GLN A 65 -10.27 -1.90 5.70
CA GLN A 65 -10.36 -2.83 6.82
C GLN A 65 -9.02 -3.53 6.98
N ILE A 66 -8.43 -3.47 8.17
CA ILE A 66 -7.13 -4.05 8.45
C ILE A 66 -7.28 -5.06 9.58
N ARG A 67 -6.75 -6.26 9.39
CA ARG A 67 -6.72 -7.35 10.37
C ARG A 67 -5.29 -7.76 10.65
N GLY A 68 -4.98 -8.12 11.90
CA GLY A 68 -3.63 -8.50 12.32
C GLY A 68 -2.68 -7.32 12.56
N GLU A 69 -3.23 -6.12 12.73
CA GLU A 69 -2.50 -4.85 12.87
C GLU A 69 -2.02 -4.55 14.30
N GLU A 70 -1.99 -5.51 15.19
CA GLU A 70 -1.63 -5.31 16.60
C GLU A 70 -0.46 -4.33 16.77
N ARG A 71 -0.65 -3.27 17.58
CA ARG A 71 0.31 -2.20 17.86
C ARG A 71 0.74 -1.36 16.63
N LEU A 72 0.07 -1.49 15.48
CA LEU A 72 0.30 -0.65 14.32
C LEU A 72 -0.85 0.35 14.18
N ARG A 73 -0.55 1.62 13.97
CA ARG A 73 -1.60 2.60 13.73
C ARG A 73 -2.26 2.36 12.38
N LYS A 74 -3.59 2.27 12.33
CA LYS A 74 -4.35 2.09 11.09
C LYS A 74 -3.87 3.02 9.97
N GLY A 75 -3.67 4.30 10.28
CA GLY A 75 -3.20 5.30 9.32
C GLY A 75 -1.80 5.02 8.76
N TYR A 76 -0.97 4.20 9.42
CA TYR A 76 0.35 3.84 8.89
C TYR A 76 0.26 3.09 7.56
N VAL A 77 -0.64 2.11 7.48
CA VAL A 77 -0.88 1.30 6.28
C VAL A 77 -1.80 2.04 5.31
N GLU A 78 -2.90 2.58 5.82
CA GLU A 78 -3.93 3.24 5.04
C GLU A 78 -3.38 4.39 4.20
N ASN A 79 -2.62 5.31 4.81
CA ASN A 79 -2.06 6.48 4.09
C ASN A 79 -1.00 6.09 3.05
N ARG A 80 -0.34 4.93 3.21
CA ARG A 80 0.63 4.44 2.23
C ARG A 80 -0.03 3.81 1.03
N LEU A 81 -1.14 3.08 1.23
CA LEU A 81 -1.87 2.42 0.16
C LEU A 81 -2.85 3.36 -0.54
N ILE A 82 -3.63 4.12 0.23
CA ILE A 82 -4.69 5.01 -0.26
C ILE A 82 -4.48 6.41 0.34
N PRO A 83 -3.53 7.18 -0.18
CA PRO A 83 -3.24 8.53 0.34
C PRO A 83 -4.39 9.51 0.09
N ASP A 84 -5.21 9.27 -0.92
CA ASP A 84 -6.36 10.10 -1.25
C ASP A 84 -7.56 9.19 -1.64
N LYS A 85 -8.50 9.05 -0.72
CA LYS A 85 -9.72 8.25 -0.92
C LYS A 85 -10.70 8.86 -1.92
N LYS A 86 -10.56 10.16 -2.23
CA LYS A 86 -11.47 10.86 -3.15
C LYS A 86 -11.10 10.64 -4.62
N LYS A 87 -9.89 10.16 -4.89
CA LYS A 87 -9.44 9.86 -6.25
C LYS A 87 -9.99 8.51 -6.72
N PRO A 88 -10.30 8.38 -8.01
CA PRO A 88 -10.61 7.10 -8.60
C PRO A 88 -9.49 6.08 -8.34
N LEU A 89 -9.89 4.86 -7.96
CA LEU A 89 -8.93 3.79 -7.67
C LEU A 89 -8.27 3.30 -8.96
N ASN A 90 -6.96 3.51 -9.07
CA ASN A 90 -6.14 2.87 -10.08
C ASN A 90 -5.46 1.63 -9.50
N MET A 91 -5.72 0.47 -10.10
CA MET A 91 -5.20 -0.81 -9.62
C MET A 91 -3.69 -0.93 -9.79
N ASN A 92 -3.11 -0.33 -10.83
CA ASN A 92 -1.66 -0.35 -11.04
C ASN A 92 -0.94 0.44 -9.93
N ASP A 93 -1.44 1.64 -9.62
CA ASP A 93 -0.91 2.45 -8.52
C ASP A 93 -1.04 1.74 -7.17
N LEU A 94 -2.20 1.08 -6.93
CA LEU A 94 -2.42 0.32 -5.70
C LEU A 94 -1.44 -0.86 -5.60
N GLN A 95 -1.22 -1.59 -6.69
CA GLN A 95 -0.26 -2.71 -6.72
C GLN A 95 1.17 -2.24 -6.45
N ASP A 96 1.59 -1.12 -7.04
CA ASP A 96 2.93 -0.59 -6.82
C ASP A 96 3.13 -0.15 -5.36
N ARG A 97 2.14 0.55 -4.78
CA ARG A 97 2.15 0.92 -3.35
C ARG A 97 2.14 -0.31 -2.44
N PHE A 98 1.39 -1.33 -2.82
CA PHE A 98 1.35 -2.61 -2.10
C PHE A 98 2.71 -3.31 -2.14
N ARG A 99 3.39 -3.35 -3.30
CA ARG A 99 4.75 -3.87 -3.43
C ARG A 99 5.75 -3.08 -2.57
N MET A 100 5.66 -1.75 -2.59
CA MET A 100 6.49 -0.90 -1.72
C MET A 100 6.25 -1.21 -0.24
N LEU A 101 5.00 -1.42 0.17
CA LEU A 101 4.68 -1.76 1.55
C LEU A 101 5.20 -3.14 1.95
N LEU A 102 5.27 -4.11 1.02
CA LEU A 102 5.86 -5.43 1.25
C LEU A 102 7.39 -5.39 1.48
N THR A 103 8.08 -4.33 1.07
CA THR A 103 9.51 -4.15 1.38
C THR A 103 9.75 -3.62 2.79
N ASP A 104 8.70 -3.18 3.48
CA ASP A 104 8.79 -2.70 4.86
C ASP A 104 9.04 -3.89 5.81
N PRO A 105 10.16 -3.89 6.55
CA PRO A 105 10.53 -5.00 7.43
C PRO A 105 9.57 -5.22 8.61
N LEU A 106 8.55 -4.39 8.79
CA LEU A 106 7.48 -4.61 9.77
C LEU A 106 6.54 -5.73 9.37
N PHE A 107 6.46 -6.06 8.08
CA PHE A 107 5.52 -7.05 7.56
C PHE A 107 6.23 -8.32 7.13
N GLU A 108 5.77 -9.45 7.63
CA GLU A 108 6.15 -10.77 7.14
C GLU A 108 5.28 -11.16 5.96
N ARG A 109 3.97 -10.90 6.07
CA ARG A 109 3.00 -11.15 5.02
C ARG A 109 1.97 -10.03 4.98
N LEU A 110 1.56 -9.71 3.78
CA LEU A 110 0.50 -8.74 3.51
C LEU A 110 -0.38 -9.30 2.40
N ASN A 111 -1.64 -9.57 2.70
CA ASN A 111 -2.65 -9.99 1.74
C ASN A 111 -3.69 -8.90 1.61
N GLY A 112 -4.07 -8.57 0.39
CA GLY A 112 -5.08 -7.55 0.11
C GLY A 112 -6.16 -8.08 -0.81
N ARG A 113 -7.41 -7.75 -0.52
CA ARG A 113 -8.58 -8.06 -1.35
C ARG A 113 -9.42 -6.81 -1.51
N LEU A 114 -9.90 -6.59 -2.72
CA LEU A 114 -10.86 -5.53 -3.00
C LEU A 114 -12.26 -6.13 -3.01
N LEU A 115 -13.11 -5.65 -2.11
CA LEU A 115 -14.48 -6.09 -1.96
C LEU A 115 -15.44 -4.98 -2.43
N PRO A 116 -16.63 -5.32 -2.96
CA PRO A 116 -17.64 -4.31 -3.27
C PRO A 116 -18.09 -3.62 -1.96
N GLY A 117 -18.24 -2.31 -2.03
CA GLY A 117 -18.80 -1.51 -0.94
C GLY A 117 -20.32 -1.51 -0.94
N THR A 118 -20.90 -0.81 0.03
CA THR A 118 -22.37 -0.69 0.19
C THR A 118 -23.02 0.20 -0.89
N GLU A 119 -22.28 1.13 -1.44
CA GLU A 119 -22.73 2.06 -2.46
C GLU A 119 -22.06 1.77 -3.81
N ARG A 120 -22.76 2.09 -4.91
CA ARG A 120 -22.19 1.95 -6.26
C ARG A 120 -20.99 2.86 -6.43
N GLY A 121 -19.89 2.30 -6.92
CA GLY A 121 -18.63 3.01 -7.09
C GLY A 121 -17.75 3.05 -5.85
N LEU A 122 -18.19 2.54 -4.70
CA LEU A 122 -17.33 2.37 -3.54
C LEU A 122 -16.84 0.93 -3.42
N SER A 123 -15.60 0.78 -3.02
CA SER A 123 -14.95 -0.50 -2.73
C SER A 123 -14.38 -0.49 -1.32
N ILE A 124 -14.27 -1.66 -0.71
CA ILE A 124 -13.61 -1.88 0.57
C ILE A 124 -12.29 -2.58 0.30
N LEU A 125 -11.19 -2.00 0.76
CA LEU A 125 -9.89 -2.65 0.74
C LEU A 125 -9.73 -3.46 2.05
N ASP A 126 -9.85 -4.78 1.95
CA ASP A 126 -9.68 -5.72 3.07
C ASP A 126 -8.24 -6.22 3.08
N LEU A 127 -7.51 -5.92 4.16
CA LEU A 127 -6.10 -6.23 4.35
C LEU A 127 -5.93 -7.21 5.51
N GLU A 128 -5.16 -8.24 5.29
CA GLU A 128 -4.70 -9.16 6.31
C GLU A 128 -3.18 -9.05 6.44
N ILE A 129 -2.71 -8.70 7.64
CA ILE A 129 -1.33 -8.41 7.92
C ILE A 129 -0.78 -9.44 8.90
N THR A 130 0.36 -10.05 8.56
CA THR A 130 1.20 -10.80 9.50
C THR A 130 2.44 -9.98 9.78
N ARG A 131 2.66 -9.64 11.04
CA ARG A 131 3.81 -8.82 11.45
C ARG A 131 5.05 -9.66 11.62
N SER A 132 6.20 -9.07 11.26
CA SER A 132 7.52 -9.58 11.60
C SER A 132 7.81 -9.44 13.11
N ARG A 133 8.87 -10.08 13.56
CA ARG A 133 9.35 -9.91 14.95
C ARG A 133 9.60 -8.42 15.22
N SER A 134 9.10 -7.97 16.38
CA SER A 134 9.25 -6.58 16.80
C SER A 134 10.54 -6.31 17.57
N TYR A 135 11.30 -7.34 17.96
CA TYR A 135 12.53 -7.19 18.71
C TYR A 135 13.51 -8.33 18.39
N GLN A 136 14.78 -8.05 18.59
CA GLN A 136 15.86 -9.04 18.54
C GLN A 136 16.90 -8.71 19.59
N PHE A 137 17.49 -9.75 20.14
CA PHE A 137 18.67 -9.68 20.97
C PHE A 137 19.75 -10.55 20.34
N SER A 138 20.98 -10.04 20.26
CA SER A 138 22.13 -10.73 19.67
C SER A 138 23.34 -10.57 20.59
N ALA A 139 24.05 -11.66 20.86
CA ALA A 139 25.38 -11.60 21.46
C ALA A 139 26.40 -11.39 20.34
N ILE A 140 27.40 -10.57 20.59
CA ILE A 140 28.46 -10.23 19.65
C ILE A 140 29.80 -10.62 20.29
N SER A 141 30.66 -11.25 19.51
CA SER A 141 32.08 -11.44 19.87
C SER A 141 32.91 -11.21 18.62
N ASP A 142 33.91 -10.36 18.70
CA ASP A 142 34.85 -10.09 17.60
C ASP A 142 36.30 -10.02 18.08
N ASN A 143 37.24 -10.21 17.15
CA ASN A 143 38.68 -10.11 17.36
C ASN A 143 39.38 -9.22 16.34
N TYR A 144 38.66 -8.31 15.72
CA TYR A 144 39.19 -7.43 14.66
C TYR A 144 39.85 -6.15 15.19
N ARG A 145 39.90 -5.98 16.49
CA ARG A 145 40.39 -4.73 17.12
C ARG A 145 41.90 -4.74 17.28
N ALA A 146 42.46 -3.53 17.27
CA ALA A 146 43.88 -3.37 17.56
C ALA A 146 44.18 -3.82 19.05
N PRO A 147 45.32 -4.49 19.31
CA PRO A 147 45.67 -4.91 20.66
C PRO A 147 45.66 -3.79 21.71
N SER A 148 45.93 -2.55 21.28
CA SER A 148 45.94 -1.34 22.14
C SER A 148 44.58 -1.00 22.75
N VAL A 149 43.47 -1.42 22.09
CA VAL A 149 42.10 -1.20 22.57
C VAL A 149 41.42 -2.53 22.99
N GLY A 150 42.18 -3.62 23.06
CA GLY A 150 41.71 -4.96 23.40
C GLY A 150 41.35 -5.77 22.13
N GLY A 151 42.17 -6.82 21.87
CA GLY A 151 42.04 -7.66 20.66
C GLY A 151 40.72 -8.43 20.56
N ILE A 152 40.07 -8.71 21.69
CA ILE A 152 38.79 -9.41 21.75
C ILE A 152 37.74 -8.44 22.35
N ALA A 153 36.65 -8.30 21.69
CA ALA A 153 35.47 -7.62 22.19
C ALA A 153 34.28 -8.58 22.36
N ILE A 154 33.54 -8.35 23.44
CA ILE A 154 32.29 -9.07 23.70
C ILE A 154 31.20 -8.04 23.95
N GLY A 155 30.02 -8.31 23.49
CA GLY A 155 28.89 -7.40 23.67
C GLY A 155 27.56 -7.96 23.29
N ALA A 156 26.60 -7.05 23.21
CA ALA A 156 25.23 -7.34 22.84
C ALA A 156 24.67 -6.22 21.97
N ASN A 157 23.85 -6.61 21.02
CA ASN A 157 23.01 -5.72 20.25
C ASN A 157 21.54 -6.08 20.50
N THR A 158 20.71 -5.09 20.65
CA THR A 158 19.27 -5.26 20.70
C THR A 158 18.59 -4.21 19.84
N TRP A 159 17.56 -4.61 19.12
CA TRP A 159 16.70 -3.67 18.42
C TRP A 159 15.22 -3.95 18.69
N VAL A 160 14.44 -2.87 18.68
CA VAL A 160 12.99 -2.91 18.81
C VAL A 160 12.39 -2.09 17.68
N ARG A 161 11.45 -2.68 16.95
CA ARG A 161 10.71 -2.02 15.86
C ARG A 161 9.29 -1.69 16.28
N ASN A 162 8.82 -0.58 15.77
CA ASN A 162 7.43 -0.13 15.91
C ASN A 162 7.01 0.04 17.40
N LEU A 163 7.86 0.66 18.20
CA LEU A 163 7.59 0.95 19.59
C LEU A 163 6.42 1.94 19.73
N THR A 164 6.35 2.96 18.86
CA THR A 164 5.31 4.00 18.87
C THR A 164 4.12 3.70 17.94
N GLY A 165 4.18 2.63 17.14
CA GLY A 165 3.16 2.29 16.14
C GLY A 165 3.29 3.06 14.83
N ARG A 166 4.44 3.72 14.58
CA ARG A 166 4.73 4.53 13.39
C ARG A 166 5.81 3.96 12.48
N GLY A 167 6.28 2.74 12.78
CA GLY A 167 7.35 2.10 12.02
C GLY A 167 8.75 2.52 12.46
N ASP A 168 8.90 3.06 13.65
CA ASP A 168 10.16 3.45 14.27
C ASP A 168 11.06 2.23 14.55
N LEU A 169 12.37 2.43 14.56
CA LEU A 169 13.38 1.46 14.91
C LEU A 169 14.29 2.04 16.01
N LEU A 170 14.33 1.39 17.14
CA LEU A 170 15.33 1.66 18.18
C LEU A 170 16.37 0.55 18.14
N ASP A 171 17.63 0.90 17.95
CA ASP A 171 18.77 0.01 17.99
C ASP A 171 19.73 0.44 19.10
N PHE A 172 20.21 -0.53 19.89
CA PHE A 172 21.20 -0.30 20.92
C PHE A 172 22.27 -1.37 20.88
N THR A 173 23.53 -0.96 20.83
CA THR A 173 24.70 -1.86 20.86
C THR A 173 25.61 -1.49 22.03
N PHE A 174 26.00 -2.49 22.79
CA PHE A 174 27.02 -2.39 23.82
C PHE A 174 28.16 -3.36 23.52
N LEU A 175 29.39 -2.88 23.58
CA LEU A 175 30.60 -3.68 23.41
C LEU A 175 31.59 -3.33 24.50
N THR A 176 32.24 -4.34 25.03
CA THR A 176 33.37 -4.21 25.98
C THR A 176 34.56 -4.98 25.46
N SER A 177 35.77 -4.47 25.68
CA SER A 177 37.03 -5.14 25.40
C SER A 177 38.01 -4.94 26.55
N ALA A 178 38.95 -5.82 26.71
CA ALA A 178 40.00 -5.76 27.75
C ALA A 178 41.36 -5.47 27.10
N PRO A 179 41.73 -4.20 26.88
CA PRO A 179 43.09 -3.84 26.48
C PRO A 179 44.10 -4.03 27.60
N THR A 180 45.38 -4.01 27.28
CA THR A 180 46.48 -4.25 28.20
C THR A 180 46.57 -3.23 29.35
N GLY A 181 45.75 -2.21 29.42
CA GLY A 181 45.78 -1.14 30.43
C GLY A 181 44.44 -0.81 31.10
N GLY A 182 43.43 -1.64 30.94
CA GLY A 182 42.08 -1.43 31.51
C GLY A 182 40.95 -1.85 30.57
N ASN A 183 39.71 -1.71 31.00
CA ASN A 183 38.55 -2.06 30.19
C ASN A 183 38.14 -0.88 29.27
N ALA A 184 37.90 -1.14 28.00
CA ALA A 184 37.32 -0.20 27.08
C ALA A 184 35.83 -0.54 26.85
N TYR A 185 34.98 0.48 26.87
CA TYR A 185 33.54 0.36 26.65
C TYR A 185 33.13 1.19 25.44
N GLN A 186 32.30 0.62 24.62
CA GLN A 186 31.69 1.31 23.50
C GLN A 186 30.19 1.07 23.52
N TYR A 187 29.43 2.13 23.37
CA TYR A 187 27.98 2.05 23.21
C TYR A 187 27.55 2.95 22.08
N SER A 188 26.60 2.47 21.31
CA SER A 188 25.94 3.23 20.26
C SER A 188 24.44 2.98 20.33
N GLY A 189 23.66 4.00 20.00
CA GLY A 189 22.21 3.90 19.91
C GLY A 189 21.72 4.75 18.75
N ASN A 190 20.74 4.24 18.01
CA ASN A 190 20.09 4.95 16.93
C ASN A 190 18.57 4.89 17.15
N TRP A 191 17.91 5.99 16.76
CA TRP A 191 16.46 6.15 16.80
C TRP A 191 15.92 6.46 15.41
#